data_2837c44e8ed628248428fd126ac2ef53
#
_entry.id   2837c44e8ed628248428fd126ac2ef53
#
_cell.length_a   1.000
_cell.length_b   1.000
_cell.length_c   1.000
_cell.angle_alpha   90.00
_cell.angle_beta   90.00
_cell.angle_gamma   90.00
#
_symmetry.space_group_name_H-M   'P 1'
#
loop_
_entity.id
_entity.type
_entity.pdbx_description
1 polymer ?
#
loop_
_entity_poly.entity_id
_entity_poly.type
_entity_poly.pdbx_seq_one_letter_code
_entity_poly.pdbx_strand_id
1 'polypeptide(L)'
;MNLLKLLFVILSLTVSSTSHAQFFEEGHLITDVRNNIVWLRCSVGQNWDGETKTCTGELIKLNHDEIEIALKQASEQLGGEWRLPTLDELESLICEECEPPKIKKKYFPNISPEAYWTSKRNFLNRKMVWTVNFMTGHNYSRFHAYQQLPVLFVQDR
;
A
#
# COMPACT_ATOMS: atom_id res chain seq x y z
N MET A 1 -67.49 23.33 5.04
CA MET A 1 -66.72 22.47 4.12
C MET A 1 -65.24 22.90 4.20
N ASN A 2 -64.52 22.33 5.21
CA ASN A 2 -63.15 22.75 5.55
C ASN A 2 -62.13 21.73 5.01
N LEU A 3 -61.35 22.16 4.05
CA LEU A 3 -60.23 21.38 3.55
C LEU A 3 -59.07 21.43 4.54
N LEU A 4 -58.87 20.38 5.27
CA LEU A 4 -57.70 20.21 6.13
C LEU A 4 -56.49 19.86 5.26
N LYS A 5 -55.61 20.84 5.05
CA LYS A 5 -54.32 20.64 4.36
C LYS A 5 -53.36 19.90 5.30
N LEU A 6 -53.19 18.63 5.05
CA LEU A 6 -52.18 17.81 5.73
C LEU A 6 -50.80 18.17 5.15
N LEU A 7 -50.02 18.93 5.93
CA LEU A 7 -48.61 19.23 5.59
C LEU A 7 -47.74 18.04 5.99
N PHE A 8 -47.35 17.22 5.04
CA PHE A 8 -46.33 16.18 5.23
C PHE A 8 -44.96 16.86 5.25
N VAL A 9 -44.43 17.09 6.44
CA VAL A 9 -43.01 17.46 6.58
C VAL A 9 -42.17 16.20 6.46
N ILE A 10 -41.58 16.02 5.29
CA ILE A 10 -40.56 14.94 5.05
C ILE A 10 -39.27 15.42 5.71
N LEU A 11 -39.01 14.94 6.92
CA LEU A 11 -37.76 15.12 7.60
C LEU A 11 -36.70 14.21 6.91
N SER A 12 -35.97 14.78 5.95
CA SER A 12 -34.88 14.10 5.28
C SER A 12 -33.74 13.91 6.28
N LEU A 13 -33.63 12.70 6.85
CA LEU A 13 -32.41 12.30 7.59
C LEU A 13 -31.27 12.19 6.59
N THR A 14 -30.44 13.21 6.53
CA THR A 14 -29.12 13.13 5.87
C THR A 14 -28.22 12.26 6.74
N VAL A 15 -28.09 10.98 6.37
CA VAL A 15 -27.08 10.11 6.95
C VAL A 15 -25.73 10.62 6.46
N SER A 16 -25.04 11.41 7.29
CA SER A 16 -23.65 11.79 7.04
C SER A 16 -22.79 10.53 7.15
N SER A 17 -22.43 9.93 6.01
CA SER A 17 -21.44 8.88 5.96
C SER A 17 -20.11 9.46 6.42
N THR A 18 -19.71 9.18 7.65
CA THR A 18 -18.36 9.47 8.12
C THR A 18 -17.40 8.58 7.37
N SER A 19 -16.75 9.14 6.34
CA SER A 19 -15.64 8.49 5.69
C SER A 19 -14.50 8.40 6.69
N HIS A 20 -14.32 7.24 7.31
CA HIS A 20 -13.15 7.00 8.15
C HIS A 20 -11.94 6.92 7.23
N ALA A 21 -10.92 7.75 7.52
CA ALA A 21 -9.67 7.68 6.78
C ALA A 21 -9.02 6.30 7.00
N GLN A 22 -8.69 5.60 5.90
CA GLN A 22 -8.01 4.33 5.97
C GLN A 22 -6.56 4.49 6.42
N PHE A 23 -5.91 5.58 5.96
CA PHE A 23 -4.49 5.83 6.16
C PHE A 23 -4.24 7.03 7.06
N PHE A 24 -3.33 6.87 8.02
CA PHE A 24 -2.80 7.94 8.86
C PHE A 24 -1.31 8.08 8.63
N GLU A 25 -0.86 9.31 8.45
CA GLU A 25 0.53 9.67 8.13
C GLU A 25 1.31 10.06 9.38
N GLU A 26 2.46 9.43 9.60
CA GLU A 26 3.40 9.80 10.66
C GLU A 26 4.83 9.70 10.12
N GLY A 27 5.35 10.83 9.60
CA GLY A 27 6.67 10.86 8.99
C GLY A 27 6.82 9.85 7.85
N HIS A 28 7.77 8.94 7.99
CA HIS A 28 8.04 7.87 7.02
C HIS A 28 7.07 6.68 7.10
N LEU A 29 6.13 6.71 8.04
CA LEU A 29 5.17 5.64 8.30
C LEU A 29 3.77 5.99 7.81
N ILE A 30 3.06 4.99 7.31
CA ILE A 30 1.63 5.05 7.00
C ILE A 30 0.93 3.94 7.78
N THR A 31 0.10 4.32 8.74
CA THR A 31 -0.78 3.37 9.44
C THR A 31 -1.99 3.06 8.58
N ASP A 32 -2.15 1.81 8.19
CA ASP A 32 -3.33 1.28 7.52
C ASP A 32 -4.26 0.63 8.56
N VAL A 33 -5.29 1.37 8.94
CA VAL A 33 -6.24 0.93 9.98
C VAL A 33 -7.09 -0.25 9.50
N ARG A 34 -7.37 -0.32 8.20
CA ARG A 34 -8.20 -1.37 7.62
C ARG A 34 -7.53 -2.73 7.70
N ASN A 35 -6.24 -2.77 7.39
CA ASN A 35 -5.44 -4.00 7.40
C ASN A 35 -4.70 -4.22 8.73
N ASN A 36 -4.79 -3.26 9.67
CA ASN A 36 -4.10 -3.28 10.97
C ASN A 36 -2.57 -3.44 10.85
N ILE A 37 -1.97 -2.74 9.90
CA ILE A 37 -0.54 -2.76 9.61
C ILE A 37 0.03 -1.34 9.51
N VAL A 38 1.35 -1.26 9.54
CA VAL A 38 2.11 -0.03 9.28
C VAL A 38 3.03 -0.25 8.09
N TRP A 39 2.97 0.63 7.11
CA TRP A 39 3.81 0.64 5.92
C TRP A 39 5.01 1.57 6.09
N LEU A 40 6.17 1.18 5.55
CA LEU A 40 7.15 2.17 5.10
C LEU A 40 6.62 2.79 3.81
N ARG A 41 6.46 4.12 3.80
CA ARG A 41 5.86 4.83 2.65
C ARG A 41 6.78 4.97 1.44
N CYS A 42 8.09 4.80 1.65
CA CYS A 42 9.08 4.80 0.58
C CYS A 42 9.51 3.37 0.23
N SER A 43 9.77 3.12 -1.04
CA SER A 43 10.36 1.86 -1.49
C SER A 43 11.77 1.69 -0.94
N VAL A 44 12.22 0.44 -0.85
CA VAL A 44 13.60 0.14 -0.42
C VAL A 44 14.63 0.91 -1.26
N GLY A 45 15.64 1.47 -0.59
CA GLY A 45 16.64 2.35 -1.19
C GLY A 45 16.30 3.84 -1.13
N GLN A 46 15.03 4.18 -0.89
CA GLN A 46 14.58 5.57 -0.77
C GLN A 46 14.38 5.97 0.69
N ASN A 47 14.54 7.25 0.97
CA ASN A 47 14.32 7.86 2.28
C ASN A 47 13.21 8.90 2.21
N TRP A 48 12.40 8.97 3.26
CA TRP A 48 11.38 10.00 3.40
C TRP A 48 12.01 11.35 3.73
N ASP A 49 11.71 12.35 2.92
CA ASP A 49 12.02 13.75 3.18
C ASP A 49 10.75 14.46 3.68
N GLY A 50 10.75 14.80 4.96
CA GLY A 50 9.61 15.47 5.63
C GLY A 50 9.42 16.93 5.21
N GLU A 51 10.44 17.60 4.65
CA GLU A 51 10.35 18.98 4.18
C GLU A 51 9.66 19.02 2.81
N THR A 52 10.13 18.22 1.88
CA THR A 52 9.56 18.14 0.51
C THR A 52 8.36 17.20 0.41
N LYS A 53 8.09 16.42 1.46
CA LYS A 53 7.03 15.39 1.52
C LYS A 53 7.10 14.39 0.37
N THR A 54 8.30 13.93 0.09
CA THR A 54 8.56 12.97 -0.98
C THR A 54 9.59 11.92 -0.55
N CYS A 55 9.72 10.85 -1.33
CA CYS A 55 10.76 9.85 -1.16
C CYS A 55 11.96 10.24 -2.04
N THR A 56 13.13 10.36 -1.43
CA THR A 56 14.38 10.73 -2.10
C THR A 56 15.35 9.55 -2.10
N GLY A 57 16.35 9.59 -2.96
CA GLY A 57 17.30 8.49 -3.13
C GLY A 57 16.94 7.56 -4.28
N GLU A 58 17.79 6.58 -4.52
CA GLU A 58 17.66 5.65 -5.62
C GLU A 58 16.83 4.43 -5.20
N LEU A 59 15.84 4.08 -6.01
CA LEU A 59 15.06 2.87 -5.83
C LEU A 59 15.96 1.64 -6.03
N ILE A 60 16.00 0.76 -5.05
CA ILE A 60 16.73 -0.50 -5.11
C ILE A 60 15.74 -1.63 -5.41
N LYS A 61 16.06 -2.42 -6.43
CA LYS A 61 15.33 -3.64 -6.77
C LYS A 61 16.05 -4.83 -6.16
N LEU A 62 15.29 -5.73 -5.55
CA LEU A 62 15.81 -6.87 -4.81
C LEU A 62 15.18 -8.18 -5.30
N ASN A 63 15.97 -9.24 -5.28
CA ASN A 63 15.47 -10.62 -5.33
C ASN A 63 15.09 -11.09 -3.91
N HIS A 64 14.50 -12.29 -3.79
CA HIS A 64 14.02 -12.77 -2.49
C HIS A 64 15.12 -13.04 -1.47
N ASP A 65 16.33 -13.41 -1.88
CA ASP A 65 17.46 -13.62 -0.95
C ASP A 65 17.98 -12.27 -0.42
N GLU A 66 18.04 -11.26 -1.27
CA GLU A 66 18.41 -9.89 -0.88
C GLU A 66 17.36 -9.23 0.01
N ILE A 67 16.08 -9.55 -0.19
CA ILE A 67 14.98 -9.06 0.66
C ILE A 67 15.16 -9.50 2.11
N GLU A 68 15.55 -10.74 2.38
CA GLU A 68 15.79 -11.24 3.74
C GLU A 68 16.85 -10.41 4.46
N ILE A 69 17.91 -10.02 3.75
CA ILE A 69 18.97 -9.15 4.28
C ILE A 69 18.42 -7.74 4.54
N ALA A 70 17.66 -7.19 3.61
CA ALA A 70 17.08 -5.86 3.74
C ALA A 70 16.06 -5.76 4.87
N LEU A 71 15.25 -6.79 5.11
CA LEU A 71 14.29 -6.87 6.22
C LEU A 71 15.01 -6.85 7.58
N LYS A 72 16.11 -7.60 7.70
CA LYS A 72 16.94 -7.58 8.91
C LYS A 72 17.52 -6.20 9.15
N GLN A 73 18.08 -5.57 8.13
CA GLN A 73 18.62 -4.20 8.23
C GLN A 73 17.54 -3.19 8.62
N ALA A 74 16.34 -3.28 8.03
CA ALA A 74 15.22 -2.41 8.38
C ALA A 74 14.84 -2.55 9.86
N SER A 75 14.76 -3.78 10.37
CA SER A 75 14.44 -4.04 11.78
C SER A 75 15.55 -3.53 12.74
N GLU A 76 16.80 -3.64 12.36
CA GLU A 76 17.93 -3.14 13.14
C GLU A 76 17.99 -1.59 13.17
N GLN A 77 17.65 -0.93 12.06
CA GLN A 77 17.76 0.53 11.91
C GLN A 77 16.51 1.29 12.39
N LEU A 78 15.33 0.73 12.14
CA LEU A 78 14.04 1.39 12.39
C LEU A 78 13.31 0.82 13.60
N GLY A 79 13.76 -0.33 14.11
CA GLY A 79 13.05 -1.10 15.13
C GLY A 79 11.84 -1.84 14.54
N GLY A 80 11.20 -2.68 15.36
CA GLY A 80 10.05 -3.49 14.95
C GLY A 80 10.41 -4.72 14.10
N GLU A 81 9.39 -5.43 13.66
CA GLU A 81 9.53 -6.62 12.80
C GLU A 81 8.95 -6.34 11.43
N TRP A 82 9.83 -5.99 10.50
CA TRP A 82 9.44 -5.70 9.12
C TRP A 82 9.33 -6.99 8.31
N ARG A 83 8.37 -7.01 7.40
CA ARG A 83 8.12 -8.13 6.49
C ARG A 83 7.65 -7.66 5.11
N LEU A 84 7.64 -8.57 4.13
CA LEU A 84 6.93 -8.35 2.88
C LEU A 84 5.42 -8.27 3.14
N PRO A 85 4.71 -7.42 2.39
CA PRO A 85 3.25 -7.44 2.41
C PRO A 85 2.71 -8.74 1.81
N THR A 86 1.57 -9.18 2.29
CA THR A 86 0.78 -10.20 1.61
C THR A 86 0.25 -9.67 0.28
N LEU A 87 -0.27 -10.56 -0.57
CA LEU A 87 -0.89 -10.13 -1.83
C LEU A 87 -2.06 -9.18 -1.58
N ASP A 88 -2.95 -9.54 -0.67
CA ASP A 88 -4.17 -8.78 -0.36
C ASP A 88 -3.85 -7.40 0.24
N GLU A 89 -2.82 -7.33 1.10
CA GLU A 89 -2.33 -6.05 1.63
C GLU A 89 -1.82 -5.14 0.52
N LEU A 90 -0.96 -5.64 -0.36
CA LEU A 90 -0.40 -4.82 -1.44
C LEU A 90 -1.46 -4.43 -2.48
N GLU A 91 -2.41 -5.33 -2.80
CA GLU A 91 -3.57 -5.02 -3.66
C GLU A 91 -4.47 -3.93 -3.05
N SER A 92 -4.58 -3.86 -1.73
CA SER A 92 -5.38 -2.84 -1.05
C SER A 92 -4.89 -1.41 -1.28
N LEU A 93 -3.65 -1.24 -1.75
CA LEU A 93 -3.09 0.05 -2.13
C LEU A 93 -3.48 0.52 -3.54
N ILE A 94 -4.05 -0.37 -4.37
CA ILE A 94 -4.46 -0.03 -5.74
C ILE A 94 -5.52 1.08 -5.72
N CYS A 95 -5.27 2.08 -6.54
CA CYS A 95 -6.18 3.17 -6.83
C CYS A 95 -6.59 3.04 -8.31
N GLU A 96 -7.75 2.46 -8.57
CA GLU A 96 -8.21 2.16 -9.93
C GLU A 96 -8.40 3.43 -10.76
N GLU A 97 -8.89 4.50 -10.13
CA GLU A 97 -9.12 5.80 -10.75
C GLU A 97 -7.84 6.63 -10.94
N CYS A 98 -6.71 6.21 -10.34
CA CYS A 98 -5.46 6.96 -10.46
C CYS A 98 -4.75 6.66 -11.79
N GLU A 99 -4.12 7.71 -12.36
CA GLU A 99 -3.12 7.50 -13.42
C GLU A 99 -1.87 6.79 -12.85
N PRO A 100 -1.18 5.99 -13.67
CA PRO A 100 0.02 5.29 -13.20
C PRO A 100 1.07 6.23 -12.55
N PRO A 101 1.71 5.76 -11.47
CA PRO A 101 1.42 4.52 -10.76
C PRO A 101 0.05 4.54 -10.08
N LYS A 102 -0.70 3.44 -10.22
CA LYS A 102 -2.06 3.26 -9.68
C LYS A 102 -2.06 3.10 -8.15
N ILE A 103 -1.66 4.16 -7.47
CA ILE A 103 -1.59 4.26 -6.02
C ILE A 103 -1.83 5.71 -5.59
N LYS A 104 -2.34 5.93 -4.39
CA LYS A 104 -2.55 7.28 -3.85
C LYS A 104 -1.20 7.94 -3.51
N LYS A 105 -0.69 8.74 -4.43
CA LYS A 105 0.62 9.44 -4.33
C LYS A 105 0.76 10.32 -3.09
N LYS A 106 -0.35 10.76 -2.50
CA LYS A 106 -0.35 11.48 -1.22
C LYS A 106 0.31 10.66 -0.12
N TYR A 107 0.00 9.36 -0.04
CA TYR A 107 0.50 8.47 1.00
C TYR A 107 1.80 7.78 0.60
N PHE A 108 1.92 7.43 -0.69
CA PHE A 108 3.05 6.70 -1.26
C PHE A 108 3.64 7.45 -2.46
N PRO A 109 4.40 8.54 -2.21
CA PRO A 109 5.02 9.29 -3.29
C PRO A 109 6.18 8.51 -3.90
N ASN A 110 6.46 8.78 -5.17
CA ASN A 110 7.59 8.21 -5.93
C ASN A 110 7.59 6.68 -6.09
N ILE A 111 6.43 6.05 -5.97
CA ILE A 111 6.29 4.63 -6.31
C ILE A 111 6.52 4.45 -7.81
N SER A 112 7.37 3.48 -8.17
CA SER A 112 7.63 3.13 -9.55
C SER A 112 6.42 2.43 -10.17
N PRO A 113 6.04 2.75 -11.43
CA PRO A 113 4.94 2.11 -12.13
C PRO A 113 5.33 0.74 -12.68
N GLU A 114 5.67 -0.18 -11.80
CA GLU A 114 6.10 -1.55 -12.14
C GLU A 114 5.59 -2.58 -11.13
N ALA A 115 6.00 -3.85 -11.26
CA ALA A 115 5.61 -4.91 -10.35
C ALA A 115 6.41 -4.86 -9.05
N TYR A 116 5.73 -4.99 -7.91
CA TYR A 116 6.29 -5.04 -6.55
C TYR A 116 6.11 -6.43 -5.96
N TRP A 117 7.08 -6.88 -5.17
CA TRP A 117 7.05 -8.16 -4.50
C TRP A 117 5.98 -8.26 -3.41
N THR A 118 5.38 -9.45 -3.30
CA THR A 118 4.58 -9.87 -2.14
C THR A 118 5.24 -11.07 -1.46
N SER A 119 4.77 -11.46 -0.29
CA SER A 119 5.20 -12.67 0.41
C SER A 119 4.60 -13.96 -0.17
N LYS A 120 3.57 -13.86 -1.04
CA LYS A 120 2.78 -14.99 -1.53
C LYS A 120 3.50 -15.73 -2.66
N ARG A 121 3.89 -16.98 -2.40
CA ARG A 121 4.42 -17.87 -3.44
C ARG A 121 3.28 -18.49 -4.26
N ASN A 122 3.56 -18.76 -5.52
CA ASN A 122 2.63 -19.49 -6.39
C ASN A 122 2.47 -20.93 -5.89
N PHE A 123 1.23 -21.39 -5.78
CA PHE A 123 0.92 -22.74 -5.27
C PHE A 123 1.42 -23.86 -6.19
N LEU A 124 1.30 -23.69 -7.51
CA LEU A 124 1.68 -24.69 -8.50
C LEU A 124 3.20 -24.71 -8.75
N ASN A 125 3.86 -23.56 -8.64
CA ASN A 125 5.30 -23.43 -8.81
C ASN A 125 5.89 -22.52 -7.73
N ARG A 126 6.41 -23.11 -6.67
CA ARG A 126 6.94 -22.37 -5.50
C ARG A 126 8.21 -21.54 -5.79
N LYS A 127 8.83 -21.70 -6.96
CA LYS A 127 9.90 -20.81 -7.44
C LYS A 127 9.37 -19.48 -7.95
N MET A 128 8.07 -19.40 -8.21
CA MET A 128 7.38 -18.19 -8.63
C MET A 128 6.66 -17.51 -7.45
N VAL A 129 6.58 -16.19 -7.51
CA VAL A 129 6.00 -15.34 -6.48
C VAL A 129 4.98 -14.42 -7.10
N TRP A 130 3.94 -14.11 -6.34
CA TRP A 130 2.94 -13.13 -6.71
C TRP A 130 3.50 -11.71 -6.55
N THR A 131 3.10 -10.86 -7.47
CA THR A 131 3.43 -9.44 -7.49
C THR A 131 2.18 -8.62 -7.74
N VAL A 132 2.20 -7.35 -7.32
CA VAL A 132 1.21 -6.35 -7.72
C VAL A 132 1.89 -5.30 -8.58
N ASN A 133 1.33 -5.00 -9.74
CA ASN A 133 1.90 -4.07 -10.69
C ASN A 133 1.17 -2.73 -10.64
N PHE A 134 1.84 -1.69 -10.16
CA PHE A 134 1.25 -0.36 -10.06
C PHE A 134 1.13 0.40 -11.40
N MET A 135 1.70 -0.11 -12.51
CA MET A 135 1.39 0.41 -13.84
C MET A 135 -0.03 0.02 -14.27
N THR A 136 -0.41 -1.24 -14.04
CA THR A 136 -1.66 -1.82 -14.56
C THR A 136 -2.77 -1.94 -13.53
N GLY A 137 -2.45 -1.94 -12.23
CA GLY A 137 -3.39 -2.24 -11.14
C GLY A 137 -3.67 -3.73 -10.97
N HIS A 138 -2.94 -4.61 -11.65
CA HIS A 138 -3.18 -6.06 -11.61
C HIS A 138 -2.09 -6.82 -10.88
N ASN A 139 -2.42 -8.04 -10.43
CA ASN A 139 -1.47 -8.99 -9.85
C ASN A 139 -1.00 -10.01 -10.89
N TYR A 140 0.17 -10.58 -10.65
CA TYR A 140 0.78 -11.61 -11.51
C TYR A 140 1.52 -12.64 -10.66
N SER A 141 1.36 -13.94 -10.97
CA SER A 141 1.97 -15.05 -10.20
C SER A 141 3.15 -15.72 -10.91
N ARG A 142 3.78 -15.02 -11.83
CA ARG A 142 4.77 -15.62 -12.78
C ARG A 142 6.18 -15.04 -12.67
N PHE A 143 6.49 -14.30 -11.63
CA PHE A 143 7.84 -13.77 -11.40
C PHE A 143 8.67 -14.76 -10.60
N HIS A 144 9.85 -15.10 -11.12
CA HIS A 144 10.77 -15.96 -10.41
C HIS A 144 11.46 -15.22 -9.26
N ALA A 145 11.60 -15.89 -8.10
CA ALA A 145 12.16 -15.30 -6.89
C ALA A 145 13.58 -14.70 -7.04
N TYR A 146 14.34 -15.10 -8.08
CA TYR A 146 15.67 -14.53 -8.38
C TYR A 146 15.63 -13.21 -9.17
N GLN A 147 14.47 -12.81 -9.71
CA GLN A 147 14.32 -11.53 -10.40
C GLN A 147 14.37 -10.38 -9.41
N GLN A 148 14.82 -9.23 -9.86
CA GLN A 148 14.95 -8.03 -9.04
C GLN A 148 13.77 -7.09 -9.30
N LEU A 149 12.95 -6.87 -8.28
CA LEU A 149 11.80 -5.96 -8.32
C LEU A 149 11.82 -5.02 -7.11
N PRO A 150 11.12 -3.89 -7.19
CA PRO A 150 10.89 -2.99 -6.07
C PRO A 150 10.16 -3.67 -4.90
N VAL A 151 10.37 -3.12 -3.73
CA VAL A 151 9.78 -3.63 -2.48
C VAL A 151 9.23 -2.50 -1.63
N LEU A 152 8.06 -2.73 -1.03
CA LEU A 152 7.55 -2.01 0.11
C LEU A 152 7.57 -2.93 1.33
N PHE A 153 7.85 -2.41 2.51
CA PHE A 153 7.81 -3.17 3.74
C PHE A 153 6.63 -2.77 4.61
N VAL A 154 6.13 -3.76 5.36
CA VAL A 154 5.08 -3.60 6.35
C VAL A 154 5.51 -4.22 7.68
N GLN A 155 4.88 -3.79 8.75
CA GLN A 155 4.91 -4.48 10.04
C GLN A 155 3.49 -4.57 10.60
N ASP A 156 3.23 -5.57 11.40
CA ASP A 156 1.96 -5.70 12.13
C ASP A 156 1.89 -4.63 13.22
N ARG A 157 0.67 -4.18 13.50
CA ARG A 157 0.40 -3.11 14.45
C ARG A 157 0.18 -3.64 15.86
#